data_5c5910e6157d7fd3f3628468a3126508
#
_entry.id   5c5910e6157d7fd3f3628468a3126508
#
_cell.length_a   1.000
_cell.length_b   1.000
_cell.length_c   1.000
_cell.angle_alpha   90.00
_cell.angle_beta   90.00
_cell.angle_gamma   90.00
#
_symmetry.space_group_name_H-M   'P 1'
#
loop_
_entity.id
_entity.type
_entity.pdbx_description
1 polymer ?
#
loop_
_entity_poly.entity_id
_entity_poly.type
_entity_poly.pdbx_seq_one_letter_code
_entity_poly.pdbx_strand_id
1 'polypeptide(L)'
;MAKQLQFSEEARKSLVSGVEQIAKAVMTTLGPKGRTVLLDKKYGAPMITKDGVTVAREVELEDPFENMGAQLVKEVASKTNDVAGDGTTTATVLAWSITKEGMKSVAAGVNPMGIRRGIDKAVADAVAEIKSQSKTVSDKEEITQVASISANNDRTIGEEIANAMEKVGMDGVITVEESKNIETTTDFVEGMQFDRGYISAYFASNRETMTSVMEDPYILIYDKKISSMKELLPVLEKVVQTSKPLLIIAEDVDGEALTTLVVNSLRGTLNVCAIKAPGFGDRRKAMLEDIAILTGGQVISEELGMKLENAELAQLGRAKSVKVEKENTTIINGLGNAADIKDRIGQIKKQIAETTSDYDREKLQERLAKLAGGVAVINVGAPTEVELKERKHRVEDAVNATRAAIEEGVIPGGGVALTQAARKMESKDLSSLTDEEQIGYKIVRRALEEPMRQIAENAGEDGAIIADKCKNSAAGVGYDANNDKWVNMVEAGIIDPVKVTRSALQNAASIAALILTSECAIADIPAPEPAAPANPGMGGMM
;
A
#
# COMPACT_ATOMS: atom_id res chain seq x y z
N MET A 1 2.73 28.05 19.68
CA MET A 1 3.08 27.20 20.84
C MET A 1 4.59 27.25 21.06
N ALA A 2 5.04 27.15 22.31
CA ALA A 2 6.47 27.06 22.59
C ALA A 2 7.00 25.69 22.13
N LYS A 3 8.29 25.63 21.75
CA LYS A 3 8.96 24.41 21.28
C LYS A 3 10.02 23.99 22.28
N GLN A 4 10.22 22.71 22.42
CA GLN A 4 11.38 22.12 23.10
C GLN A 4 12.32 21.54 22.04
N LEU A 5 13.62 21.59 22.34
CA LEU A 5 14.66 21.17 21.41
C LEU A 5 15.59 20.17 22.10
N GLN A 6 15.96 19.13 21.37
CA GLN A 6 17.07 18.24 21.74
C GLN A 6 18.13 18.31 20.63
N PHE A 7 19.39 18.14 20.99
CA PHE A 7 20.51 18.25 20.07
C PHE A 7 21.42 17.03 20.14
N SER A 8 22.17 16.81 19.08
CA SER A 8 23.29 15.87 18.99
C SER A 8 22.92 14.46 19.47
N GLU A 9 23.64 13.95 20.44
CA GLU A 9 23.47 12.57 20.96
C GLU A 9 22.13 12.36 21.65
N GLU A 10 21.63 13.35 22.41
CA GLU A 10 20.35 13.27 23.12
C GLU A 10 19.19 13.11 22.14
N ALA A 11 19.13 13.96 21.10
CA ALA A 11 18.11 13.87 20.06
C ALA A 11 18.13 12.51 19.37
N ARG A 12 19.30 12.04 18.96
CA ARG A 12 19.46 10.74 18.29
C ARG A 12 19.06 9.58 19.20
N LYS A 13 19.40 9.64 20.49
CA LYS A 13 19.04 8.59 21.46
C LYS A 13 17.52 8.48 21.64
N SER A 14 16.81 9.60 21.76
CA SER A 14 15.35 9.61 21.83
C SER A 14 14.70 9.07 20.55
N LEU A 15 15.17 9.52 19.38
CA LEU A 15 14.66 9.00 18.09
C LEU A 15 14.86 7.49 17.96
N VAL A 16 16.04 6.96 18.32
CA VAL A 16 16.36 5.53 18.26
C VAL A 16 15.52 4.73 19.25
N SER A 17 15.26 5.25 20.45
CA SER A 17 14.36 4.62 21.43
C SER A 17 12.96 4.43 20.83
N GLY A 18 12.41 5.45 20.17
CA GLY A 18 11.12 5.35 19.51
C GLY A 18 11.10 4.33 18.35
N VAL A 19 12.15 4.32 17.53
CA VAL A 19 12.33 3.30 16.48
C VAL A 19 12.37 1.89 17.07
N GLU A 20 13.10 1.68 18.17
CA GLU A 20 13.23 0.39 18.83
C GLU A 20 11.89 -0.13 19.36
N GLN A 21 11.11 0.73 20.01
CA GLN A 21 9.83 0.36 20.60
C GLN A 21 8.84 -0.13 19.55
N ILE A 22 8.68 0.63 18.45
CA ILE A 22 7.79 0.22 17.35
C ILE A 22 8.32 -1.02 16.62
N ALA A 23 9.64 -1.08 16.37
CA ALA A 23 10.24 -2.22 15.71
C ALA A 23 10.02 -3.52 16.50
N LYS A 24 10.23 -3.51 17.82
CA LYS A 24 9.98 -4.69 18.67
C LYS A 24 8.55 -5.18 18.60
N ALA A 25 7.55 -4.29 18.54
CA ALA A 25 6.16 -4.67 18.40
C ALA A 25 5.90 -5.35 17.04
N VAL A 26 6.40 -4.74 15.96
CA VAL A 26 6.18 -5.24 14.59
C VAL A 26 6.95 -6.52 14.29
N MET A 27 8.22 -6.65 14.73
CA MET A 27 9.10 -7.80 14.48
C MET A 27 8.53 -9.12 14.97
N THR A 28 7.70 -9.11 16.02
CA THR A 28 7.07 -10.32 16.57
C THR A 28 6.13 -11.02 15.59
N THR A 29 5.65 -10.31 14.57
CA THR A 29 4.69 -10.85 13.58
C THR A 29 5.38 -11.54 12.41
N LEU A 30 6.71 -11.39 12.24
CA LEU A 30 7.45 -11.84 11.06
C LEU A 30 7.55 -13.35 10.96
N GLY A 31 7.25 -13.88 9.78
CA GLY A 31 7.44 -15.28 9.41
C GLY A 31 6.30 -16.21 9.80
N PRO A 32 6.36 -17.50 9.44
CA PRO A 32 5.28 -18.46 9.60
C PRO A 32 4.92 -18.72 11.08
N LYS A 33 5.89 -18.63 11.98
CA LYS A 33 5.68 -18.76 13.44
C LYS A 33 5.60 -17.39 14.14
N GLY A 34 5.44 -16.30 13.38
CA GLY A 34 5.15 -14.98 13.92
C GLY A 34 3.85 -14.96 14.72
N ARG A 35 3.82 -14.12 15.76
CA ARG A 35 2.70 -14.04 16.71
C ARG A 35 1.80 -12.85 16.40
N THR A 36 0.56 -12.92 16.87
CA THR A 36 -0.41 -11.83 16.75
C THR A 36 -0.13 -10.74 17.78
N VAL A 37 -0.44 -9.50 17.41
CA VAL A 37 -0.43 -8.32 18.28
C VAL A 37 -1.87 -7.94 18.60
N LEU A 38 -2.12 -7.61 19.86
CA LEU A 38 -3.40 -7.09 20.34
C LEU A 38 -3.33 -5.56 20.39
N LEU A 39 -4.28 -4.92 19.75
CA LEU A 39 -4.40 -3.47 19.69
C LEU A 39 -5.66 -3.05 20.45
N ASP A 40 -5.51 -2.17 21.45
CA ASP A 40 -6.64 -1.63 22.17
C ASP A 40 -7.46 -0.68 21.31
N LYS A 41 -8.76 -0.72 21.44
CA LYS A 41 -9.68 0.19 20.76
C LYS A 41 -10.53 0.90 21.81
N LYS A 42 -10.63 2.23 21.72
CA LYS A 42 -11.43 3.05 22.63
C LYS A 42 -12.90 2.59 22.74
N TYR A 43 -13.40 1.96 21.69
CA TYR A 43 -14.76 1.41 21.63
C TYR A 43 -14.72 0.06 20.92
N GLY A 44 -15.40 -0.95 21.47
CA GLY A 44 -15.51 -2.30 20.91
C GLY A 44 -14.47 -3.28 21.45
N ALA A 45 -14.32 -4.41 20.76
CA ALA A 45 -13.32 -5.42 21.12
C ALA A 45 -11.92 -5.02 20.65
N PRO A 46 -10.85 -5.46 21.35
CA PRO A 46 -9.48 -5.29 20.87
C PRO A 46 -9.31 -5.89 19.47
N MET A 47 -8.54 -5.20 18.64
CA MET A 47 -8.19 -5.70 17.31
C MET A 47 -7.03 -6.69 17.43
N ILE A 48 -7.11 -7.81 16.71
CA ILE A 48 -6.05 -8.82 16.63
C ILE A 48 -5.49 -8.79 15.21
N THR A 49 -4.17 -8.62 15.09
CA THR A 49 -3.54 -8.55 13.76
C THR A 49 -2.14 -9.16 13.75
N LYS A 50 -1.71 -9.63 12.57
CA LYS A 50 -0.32 -9.94 12.24
C LYS A 50 0.26 -8.96 11.22
N ASP A 51 -0.56 -8.07 10.68
CA ASP A 51 -0.12 -7.10 9.69
C ASP A 51 0.77 -6.02 10.32
N GLY A 52 1.99 -5.91 9.80
CA GLY A 52 3.01 -4.99 10.32
C GLY A 52 2.65 -3.52 10.15
N VAL A 53 1.97 -3.14 9.07
CA VAL A 53 1.58 -1.72 8.88
C VAL A 53 0.47 -1.32 9.84
N THR A 54 -0.49 -2.20 10.10
CA THR A 54 -1.56 -1.96 11.07
C THR A 54 -0.98 -1.80 12.49
N VAL A 55 -0.06 -2.69 12.89
CA VAL A 55 0.65 -2.56 14.18
C VAL A 55 1.41 -1.24 14.24
N ALA A 56 2.16 -0.90 13.20
CA ALA A 56 2.96 0.31 13.18
C ALA A 56 2.08 1.57 13.29
N ARG A 57 0.94 1.63 12.63
CA ARG A 57 0.03 2.80 12.63
C ARG A 57 -0.57 3.08 14.00
N GLU A 58 -0.82 2.07 14.81
CA GLU A 58 -1.45 2.21 16.13
C GLU A 58 -0.46 2.63 17.25
N VAL A 59 0.85 2.49 17.03
CA VAL A 59 1.85 2.86 18.06
C VAL A 59 1.98 4.38 18.14
N GLU A 60 1.64 4.95 19.29
CA GLU A 60 1.91 6.33 19.68
C GLU A 60 2.64 6.33 21.02
N LEU A 61 3.71 7.12 21.14
CA LEU A 61 4.54 7.20 22.33
C LEU A 61 4.29 8.52 23.05
N GLU A 62 4.34 8.47 24.38
CA GLU A 62 4.08 9.63 25.24
C GLU A 62 5.17 10.71 25.10
N ASP A 63 6.44 10.30 25.03
CA ASP A 63 7.54 11.24 24.77
C ASP A 63 7.52 11.71 23.31
N PRO A 64 7.43 13.03 23.06
CA PRO A 64 7.30 13.56 21.71
C PRO A 64 8.54 13.32 20.82
N PHE A 65 9.74 13.20 21.39
CA PHE A 65 10.96 12.93 20.64
C PHE A 65 11.07 11.44 20.28
N GLU A 66 10.73 10.54 21.23
CA GLU A 66 10.61 9.11 20.92
C GLU A 66 9.51 8.87 19.88
N ASN A 67 8.38 9.57 20.03
CA ASN A 67 7.29 9.47 19.05
C ASN A 67 7.69 9.91 17.65
N MET A 68 8.57 10.91 17.49
CA MET A 68 9.13 11.25 16.18
C MET A 68 9.87 10.06 15.56
N GLY A 69 10.66 9.32 16.32
CA GLY A 69 11.34 8.10 15.88
C GLY A 69 10.33 7.03 15.43
N ALA A 70 9.28 6.81 16.21
CA ALA A 70 8.19 5.89 15.87
C ALA A 70 7.47 6.31 14.58
N GLN A 71 7.16 7.61 14.42
CA GLN A 71 6.50 8.13 13.22
C GLN A 71 7.35 7.92 11.94
N LEU A 72 8.68 8.02 12.04
CA LEU A 72 9.56 7.74 10.90
C LEU A 72 9.51 6.27 10.47
N VAL A 73 9.40 5.33 11.42
CA VAL A 73 9.21 3.90 11.08
C VAL A 73 7.80 3.62 10.55
N LYS A 74 6.77 4.31 11.05
CA LYS A 74 5.43 4.26 10.44
C LYS A 74 5.47 4.66 8.97
N GLU A 75 6.25 5.69 8.63
CA GLU A 75 6.41 6.12 7.24
C GLU A 75 7.08 5.03 6.38
N VAL A 76 8.10 4.32 6.92
CA VAL A 76 8.70 3.16 6.24
C VAL A 76 7.66 2.09 5.92
N ALA A 77 6.88 1.68 6.92
CA ALA A 77 5.86 0.65 6.76
C ALA A 77 4.76 1.09 5.78
N SER A 78 4.23 2.31 5.95
CA SER A 78 3.17 2.85 5.09
C SER A 78 3.64 3.01 3.64
N LYS A 79 4.85 3.54 3.41
CA LYS A 79 5.40 3.70 2.06
C LYS A 79 5.66 2.37 1.37
N THR A 80 6.09 1.36 2.12
CA THR A 80 6.29 0.01 1.59
C THR A 80 4.95 -0.60 1.20
N ASN A 81 3.93 -0.44 2.03
CA ASN A 81 2.56 -0.85 1.73
C ASN A 81 2.01 -0.15 0.46
N ASP A 82 2.17 1.18 0.36
CA ASP A 82 1.70 1.96 -0.79
C ASP A 82 2.32 1.50 -2.13
N VAL A 83 3.60 1.08 -2.11
CA VAL A 83 4.36 0.71 -3.33
C VAL A 83 4.20 -0.76 -3.69
N ALA A 84 4.21 -1.64 -2.71
CA ALA A 84 4.30 -3.09 -2.91
C ALA A 84 3.13 -3.88 -2.29
N GLY A 85 2.34 -3.27 -1.42
CA GLY A 85 1.19 -3.86 -0.75
C GLY A 85 1.52 -4.95 0.27
N ASP A 86 2.81 -5.24 0.48
CA ASP A 86 3.32 -6.24 1.42
C ASP A 86 4.76 -5.88 1.84
N GLY A 87 5.38 -6.66 2.73
CA GLY A 87 6.77 -6.48 3.19
C GLY A 87 6.99 -5.41 4.24
N THR A 88 5.94 -4.91 4.86
CA THR A 88 5.96 -3.83 5.85
C THR A 88 6.75 -4.21 7.11
N THR A 89 6.61 -5.45 7.57
CA THR A 89 7.38 -6.01 8.70
C THR A 89 8.86 -6.13 8.34
N THR A 90 9.20 -6.65 7.16
CA THR A 90 10.58 -6.75 6.68
C THR A 90 11.23 -5.37 6.58
N ALA A 91 10.51 -4.37 6.07
CA ALA A 91 10.99 -2.99 5.99
C ALA A 91 11.29 -2.41 7.37
N THR A 92 10.43 -2.66 8.34
CA THR A 92 10.61 -2.22 9.75
C THR A 92 11.84 -2.88 10.39
N VAL A 93 12.04 -4.19 10.18
CA VAL A 93 13.22 -4.94 10.66
C VAL A 93 14.50 -4.37 10.07
N LEU A 94 14.53 -4.12 8.76
CA LEU A 94 15.68 -3.54 8.08
C LEU A 94 15.97 -2.11 8.56
N ALA A 95 14.94 -1.27 8.71
CA ALA A 95 15.09 0.10 9.20
C ALA A 95 15.70 0.12 10.61
N TRP A 96 15.19 -0.74 11.49
CA TRP A 96 15.73 -0.89 12.83
C TRP A 96 17.19 -1.36 12.81
N SER A 97 17.50 -2.40 12.04
CA SER A 97 18.85 -2.96 11.97
C SER A 97 19.87 -1.94 11.45
N ILE A 98 19.54 -1.22 10.35
CA ILE A 98 20.41 -0.18 9.79
C ILE A 98 20.59 0.97 10.81
N THR A 99 19.51 1.42 11.45
CA THR A 99 19.57 2.48 12.45
C THR A 99 20.42 2.08 13.65
N LYS A 100 20.20 0.89 14.20
CA LYS A 100 20.94 0.34 15.36
C LYS A 100 22.43 0.21 15.08
N GLU A 101 22.81 -0.38 13.95
CA GLU A 101 24.23 -0.56 13.59
C GLU A 101 24.87 0.77 13.19
N GLY A 102 24.14 1.64 12.47
CA GLY A 102 24.64 2.96 12.10
C GLY A 102 24.88 3.86 13.31
N MET A 103 23.99 3.81 14.31
CA MET A 103 24.12 4.61 15.51
C MET A 103 25.38 4.27 16.34
N LYS A 104 25.80 2.99 16.36
CA LYS A 104 27.07 2.59 17.00
C LYS A 104 28.27 3.31 16.39
N SER A 105 28.27 3.45 15.06
CA SER A 105 29.34 4.12 14.32
C SER A 105 29.30 5.65 14.50
N VAL A 106 28.11 6.25 14.49
CA VAL A 106 27.93 7.70 14.77
C VAL A 106 28.37 8.04 16.20
N ALA A 107 28.00 7.22 17.18
CA ALA A 107 28.41 7.39 18.59
C ALA A 107 29.94 7.23 18.76
N ALA A 108 30.59 6.45 17.89
CA ALA A 108 32.05 6.34 17.83
C ALA A 108 32.74 7.52 17.10
N GLY A 109 32.00 8.54 16.67
CA GLY A 109 32.51 9.75 16.05
C GLY A 109 32.69 9.67 14.52
N VAL A 110 32.14 8.65 13.86
CA VAL A 110 32.19 8.54 12.39
C VAL A 110 31.22 9.55 11.77
N ASN A 111 31.64 10.25 10.73
CA ASN A 111 30.82 11.25 10.04
C ASN A 111 29.56 10.62 9.44
N PRO A 112 28.35 11.02 9.93
CA PRO A 112 27.10 10.42 9.46
C PRO A 112 26.80 10.67 7.97
N MET A 113 27.33 11.76 7.37
CA MET A 113 27.15 12.02 5.94
C MET A 113 27.99 11.06 5.08
N GLY A 114 29.16 10.61 5.55
CA GLY A 114 29.93 9.56 4.90
C GLY A 114 29.22 8.20 5.01
N ILE A 115 28.72 7.88 6.22
CA ILE A 115 27.92 6.66 6.45
C ILE A 115 26.72 6.64 5.48
N ARG A 116 25.98 7.74 5.34
CA ARG A 116 24.82 7.84 4.43
C ARG A 116 25.20 7.49 2.98
N ARG A 117 26.26 8.09 2.43
CA ARG A 117 26.70 7.76 1.06
C ARG A 117 27.06 6.28 0.91
N GLY A 118 27.68 5.69 1.93
CA GLY A 118 27.97 4.26 1.97
C GLY A 118 26.71 3.40 2.01
N ILE A 119 25.68 3.80 2.75
CA ILE A 119 24.36 3.14 2.78
C ILE A 119 23.73 3.20 1.38
N ASP A 120 23.68 4.39 0.75
CA ASP A 120 23.08 4.57 -0.58
C ASP A 120 23.76 3.63 -1.62
N LYS A 121 25.09 3.55 -1.59
CA LYS A 121 25.85 2.66 -2.48
C LYS A 121 25.56 1.18 -2.20
N ALA A 122 25.51 0.77 -0.94
CA ALA A 122 25.22 -0.60 -0.54
C ALA A 122 23.82 -1.04 -0.94
N VAL A 123 22.82 -0.14 -0.80
CA VAL A 123 21.44 -0.40 -1.22
C VAL A 123 21.36 -0.60 -2.75
N ALA A 124 22.05 0.24 -3.53
CA ALA A 124 22.08 0.08 -4.98
C ALA A 124 22.65 -1.29 -5.39
N ASP A 125 23.76 -1.70 -4.77
CA ASP A 125 24.40 -2.98 -5.03
C ASP A 125 23.53 -4.17 -4.55
N ALA A 126 22.91 -4.06 -3.36
CA ALA A 126 22.01 -5.08 -2.84
C ALA A 126 20.76 -5.27 -3.74
N VAL A 127 20.16 -4.18 -4.20
CA VAL A 127 19.01 -4.23 -5.13
C VAL A 127 19.40 -4.90 -6.45
N ALA A 128 20.60 -4.62 -6.98
CA ALA A 128 21.11 -5.29 -8.18
C ALA A 128 21.27 -6.80 -7.95
N GLU A 129 21.82 -7.23 -6.80
CA GLU A 129 21.97 -8.64 -6.45
C GLU A 129 20.62 -9.34 -6.21
N ILE A 130 19.64 -8.67 -5.58
CA ILE A 130 18.27 -9.19 -5.42
C ILE A 130 17.64 -9.41 -6.79
N LYS A 131 17.68 -8.40 -7.68
CA LYS A 131 17.13 -8.52 -9.04
C LYS A 131 17.82 -9.62 -9.86
N SER A 132 19.11 -9.87 -9.65
CA SER A 132 19.83 -10.95 -10.34
C SER A 132 19.35 -12.36 -9.99
N GLN A 133 18.64 -12.51 -8.88
CA GLN A 133 18.06 -13.78 -8.42
C GLN A 133 16.62 -13.98 -8.89
N SER A 134 16.06 -12.99 -9.60
CA SER A 134 14.66 -13.01 -10.02
C SER A 134 14.34 -14.13 -10.99
N LYS A 135 13.21 -14.81 -10.76
CA LYS A 135 12.53 -15.71 -11.68
C LYS A 135 11.17 -15.14 -12.02
N THR A 136 10.84 -15.07 -13.31
CA THR A 136 9.52 -14.62 -13.76
C THR A 136 8.43 -15.61 -13.33
N VAL A 137 7.28 -15.09 -12.93
CA VAL A 137 6.08 -15.87 -12.62
C VAL A 137 5.24 -15.98 -13.88
N SER A 138 4.94 -17.19 -14.31
CA SER A 138 4.29 -17.44 -15.59
C SER A 138 3.12 -18.43 -15.54
N ASP A 139 3.02 -19.27 -14.54
CA ASP A 139 1.99 -20.29 -14.45
C ASP A 139 1.12 -20.15 -13.19
N LYS A 140 -0.02 -20.84 -13.22
CA LYS A 140 -1.03 -20.81 -12.16
C LYS A 140 -0.50 -21.33 -10.83
N GLU A 141 0.36 -22.35 -10.84
CA GLU A 141 0.90 -22.96 -9.62
C GLU A 141 1.87 -21.98 -8.94
N GLU A 142 2.72 -21.28 -9.70
CA GLU A 142 3.61 -20.23 -9.18
C GLU A 142 2.80 -19.08 -8.57
N ILE A 143 1.71 -18.65 -9.22
CA ILE A 143 0.78 -17.65 -8.67
C ILE A 143 0.16 -18.14 -7.35
N THR A 144 -0.30 -19.40 -7.33
CA THR A 144 -0.87 -20.02 -6.12
C THR A 144 0.14 -20.04 -4.98
N GLN A 145 1.40 -20.35 -5.26
CA GLN A 145 2.48 -20.36 -4.27
C GLN A 145 2.74 -18.98 -3.69
N VAL A 146 2.89 -17.95 -4.53
CA VAL A 146 3.07 -16.56 -4.07
C VAL A 146 1.92 -16.13 -3.17
N ALA A 147 0.70 -16.30 -3.64
CA ALA A 147 -0.49 -15.89 -2.91
C ALA A 147 -0.65 -16.66 -1.58
N SER A 148 -0.34 -17.96 -1.58
CA SER A 148 -0.40 -18.79 -0.36
C SER A 148 0.61 -18.33 0.68
N ILE A 149 1.87 -18.07 0.29
CA ILE A 149 2.92 -17.60 1.21
C ILE A 149 2.54 -16.26 1.85
N SER A 150 2.11 -15.30 1.04
CA SER A 150 1.68 -13.99 1.55
C SER A 150 0.42 -14.10 2.42
N ALA A 151 -0.43 -15.10 2.16
CA ALA A 151 -1.58 -15.44 3.01
C ALA A 151 -1.22 -16.30 4.25
N ASN A 152 0.00 -16.25 4.77
CA ASN A 152 0.47 -17.06 5.90
C ASN A 152 0.37 -18.59 5.67
N ASN A 153 0.73 -19.08 4.50
CA ASN A 153 0.65 -20.46 4.04
C ASN A 153 -0.80 -21.01 3.91
N ASP A 154 -1.78 -20.13 3.72
CA ASP A 154 -3.15 -20.54 3.43
C ASP A 154 -3.31 -20.84 1.92
N ARG A 155 -3.24 -22.12 1.56
CA ARG A 155 -3.35 -22.57 0.17
C ARG A 155 -4.74 -22.31 -0.42
N THR A 156 -5.79 -22.29 0.41
CA THR A 156 -7.15 -22.01 -0.05
C THR A 156 -7.26 -20.60 -0.61
N ILE A 157 -6.72 -19.61 0.11
CA ILE A 157 -6.64 -18.23 -0.35
C ILE A 157 -5.79 -18.13 -1.62
N GLY A 158 -4.66 -18.86 -1.66
CA GLY A 158 -3.78 -18.90 -2.84
C GLY A 158 -4.49 -19.40 -4.10
N GLU A 159 -5.23 -20.49 -3.99
CA GLU A 159 -6.00 -21.08 -5.09
C GLU A 159 -7.13 -20.16 -5.55
N GLU A 160 -7.83 -19.48 -4.63
CA GLU A 160 -8.87 -18.50 -4.96
C GLU A 160 -8.31 -17.32 -5.75
N ILE A 161 -7.17 -16.75 -5.34
CA ILE A 161 -6.51 -15.63 -6.04
C ILE A 161 -6.02 -16.08 -7.42
N ALA A 162 -5.37 -17.25 -7.53
CA ALA A 162 -4.90 -17.77 -8.81
C ALA A 162 -6.07 -18.04 -9.77
N ASN A 163 -7.19 -18.58 -9.30
CA ASN A 163 -8.41 -18.76 -10.09
C ASN A 163 -9.02 -17.42 -10.53
N ALA A 164 -9.01 -16.42 -9.65
CA ALA A 164 -9.46 -15.08 -9.98
C ALA A 164 -8.60 -14.48 -11.11
N MET A 165 -7.27 -14.54 -10.96
CA MET A 165 -6.32 -14.04 -11.98
C MET A 165 -6.43 -14.77 -13.31
N GLU A 166 -6.62 -16.08 -13.32
CA GLU A 166 -6.81 -16.85 -14.55
C GLU A 166 -8.02 -16.35 -15.35
N LYS A 167 -9.11 -15.95 -14.67
CA LYS A 167 -10.35 -15.49 -15.31
C LYS A 167 -10.29 -14.04 -15.78
N VAL A 168 -9.74 -13.14 -14.94
CA VAL A 168 -9.67 -11.70 -15.30
C VAL A 168 -8.41 -11.36 -16.11
N GLY A 169 -7.45 -12.28 -16.21
CA GLY A 169 -6.15 -12.06 -16.85
C GLY A 169 -5.11 -11.49 -15.88
N MET A 170 -3.83 -11.51 -16.31
CA MET A 170 -2.69 -11.07 -15.48
C MET A 170 -2.75 -9.57 -15.11
N ASP A 171 -3.32 -8.75 -16.00
CA ASP A 171 -3.55 -7.32 -15.79
C ASP A 171 -4.95 -7.04 -15.22
N GLY A 172 -5.71 -8.08 -14.88
CA GLY A 172 -7.07 -7.98 -14.37
C GLY A 172 -7.14 -7.42 -12.96
N VAL A 173 -8.28 -6.86 -12.61
CA VAL A 173 -8.51 -6.25 -11.30
C VAL A 173 -9.11 -7.27 -10.35
N ILE A 174 -8.50 -7.41 -9.17
CA ILE A 174 -9.05 -8.17 -8.05
C ILE A 174 -9.29 -7.18 -6.91
N THR A 175 -10.52 -7.13 -6.40
CA THR A 175 -10.90 -6.38 -5.20
C THR A 175 -11.30 -7.33 -4.09
N VAL A 176 -11.13 -6.89 -2.85
CA VAL A 176 -11.47 -7.67 -1.66
C VAL A 176 -12.53 -6.91 -0.88
N GLU A 177 -13.68 -7.56 -0.66
CA GLU A 177 -14.81 -6.98 0.06
C GLU A 177 -15.22 -7.86 1.25
N GLU A 178 -15.93 -7.28 2.20
CA GLU A 178 -16.46 -8.01 3.35
C GLU A 178 -17.79 -8.67 3.00
N SER A 179 -17.91 -9.96 3.25
CA SER A 179 -19.16 -10.72 3.10
C SER A 179 -19.92 -10.77 4.41
N LYS A 180 -21.25 -10.83 4.32
CA LYS A 180 -22.11 -11.15 5.46
C LYS A 180 -22.22 -12.65 5.71
N ASN A 181 -21.69 -13.46 4.80
CA ASN A 181 -21.68 -14.91 4.89
C ASN A 181 -20.41 -15.39 5.62
N ILE A 182 -20.44 -16.63 6.12
CA ILE A 182 -19.27 -17.26 6.75
C ILE A 182 -18.25 -17.72 5.69
N GLU A 183 -18.74 -18.11 4.52
CA GLU A 183 -17.90 -18.60 3.43
C GLU A 183 -17.37 -17.46 2.57
N THR A 184 -16.11 -17.58 2.14
CA THR A 184 -15.50 -16.70 1.15
C THR A 184 -15.94 -17.12 -0.24
N THR A 185 -16.31 -16.17 -1.08
CA THR A 185 -16.74 -16.42 -2.48
C THR A 185 -16.10 -15.44 -3.42
N THR A 186 -15.89 -15.85 -4.67
CA THR A 186 -15.33 -14.97 -5.71
C THR A 186 -16.35 -14.75 -6.81
N ASP A 187 -16.78 -13.50 -6.96
CA ASP A 187 -17.68 -13.05 -8.02
C ASP A 187 -16.89 -12.39 -9.15
N PHE A 188 -17.36 -12.56 -10.39
CA PHE A 188 -16.79 -11.92 -11.57
C PHE A 188 -17.82 -10.96 -12.15
N VAL A 189 -17.46 -9.68 -12.19
CA VAL A 189 -18.38 -8.61 -12.59
C VAL A 189 -17.74 -7.70 -13.65
N GLU A 190 -18.58 -7.03 -14.43
CA GLU A 190 -18.11 -5.96 -15.31
C GLU A 190 -17.58 -4.81 -14.47
N GLY A 191 -16.43 -4.26 -14.85
CA GLY A 191 -15.81 -3.19 -14.08
C GLY A 191 -14.50 -2.73 -14.69
N MET A 192 -13.94 -1.66 -14.12
CA MET A 192 -12.69 -1.09 -14.60
C MET A 192 -11.93 -0.44 -13.44
N GLN A 193 -10.60 -0.58 -13.43
CA GLN A 193 -9.71 0.22 -12.58
C GLN A 193 -8.86 1.15 -13.44
N PHE A 194 -8.61 2.36 -12.93
CA PHE A 194 -7.69 3.31 -13.55
C PHE A 194 -6.89 4.08 -12.50
N ASP A 195 -5.71 4.55 -12.91
CA ASP A 195 -4.67 5.11 -12.05
C ASP A 195 -4.95 6.59 -11.74
N ARG A 196 -6.05 6.87 -11.05
CA ARG A 196 -6.42 8.18 -10.50
C ARG A 196 -7.19 7.97 -9.23
N GLY A 197 -6.71 8.53 -8.14
CA GLY A 197 -7.37 8.53 -6.85
C GLY A 197 -8.07 9.85 -6.54
N TYR A 198 -8.52 10.00 -5.30
CA TYR A 198 -9.20 11.21 -4.86
C TYR A 198 -8.30 12.46 -4.93
N ILE A 199 -8.90 13.59 -5.29
CA ILE A 199 -8.20 14.90 -5.36
C ILE A 199 -7.83 15.39 -3.95
N SER A 200 -8.59 15.02 -2.93
CA SER A 200 -8.36 15.40 -1.55
C SER A 200 -8.54 14.21 -0.61
N ALA A 201 -7.60 14.02 0.29
CA ALA A 201 -7.65 12.97 1.32
C ALA A 201 -8.88 13.09 2.25
N TYR A 202 -9.51 14.26 2.31
CA TYR A 202 -10.75 14.49 3.07
C TYR A 202 -11.97 13.78 2.48
N PHE A 203 -11.90 13.27 1.26
CA PHE A 203 -12.95 12.42 0.67
C PHE A 203 -12.88 10.97 1.15
N ALA A 204 -11.78 10.54 1.78
CA ALA A 204 -11.67 9.19 2.33
C ALA A 204 -12.68 9.00 3.47
N SER A 205 -13.68 8.14 3.25
CA SER A 205 -14.68 7.78 4.27
C SER A 205 -14.13 6.85 5.34
N ASN A 206 -13.21 5.97 4.96
CA ASN A 206 -12.44 5.14 5.88
C ASN A 206 -11.05 5.75 6.09
N ARG A 207 -10.78 6.26 7.29
CA ARG A 207 -9.51 6.90 7.63
C ARG A 207 -8.38 5.91 7.94
N GLU A 208 -8.71 4.68 8.29
CA GLU A 208 -7.73 3.64 8.56
C GLU A 208 -7.08 3.15 7.26
N THR A 209 -7.90 2.86 6.26
CA THR A 209 -7.46 2.39 4.94
C THR A 209 -7.24 3.53 3.94
N MET A 210 -7.59 4.78 4.29
CA MET A 210 -7.54 5.93 3.39
C MET A 210 -8.31 5.69 2.08
N THR A 211 -9.49 5.05 2.17
CA THR A 211 -10.34 4.72 1.02
C THR A 211 -11.71 5.38 1.12
N SER A 212 -12.33 5.63 -0.02
CA SER A 212 -13.73 6.03 -0.13
C SER A 212 -14.49 4.95 -0.88
N VAL A 213 -15.43 4.29 -0.21
CA VAL A 213 -16.31 3.29 -0.81
C VAL A 213 -17.71 3.89 -0.93
N MET A 214 -18.26 3.84 -2.13
CA MET A 214 -19.58 4.38 -2.46
C MET A 214 -20.47 3.27 -3.02
N GLU A 215 -21.57 2.98 -2.34
CA GLU A 215 -22.57 2.01 -2.77
C GLU A 215 -23.64 2.70 -3.61
N ASP A 216 -23.97 2.10 -4.77
CA ASP A 216 -24.97 2.58 -5.73
C ASP A 216 -24.82 4.08 -6.09
N PRO A 217 -23.57 4.56 -6.43
CA PRO A 217 -23.34 5.97 -6.68
C PRO A 217 -23.89 6.44 -8.04
N TYR A 218 -24.14 7.74 -8.12
CA TYR A 218 -24.12 8.45 -9.40
C TYR A 218 -22.69 8.79 -9.79
N ILE A 219 -22.39 8.78 -11.09
CA ILE A 219 -21.05 9.08 -11.63
C ILE A 219 -21.21 10.22 -12.65
N LEU A 220 -20.75 11.38 -12.26
CA LEU A 220 -20.66 12.55 -13.14
C LEU A 220 -19.36 12.49 -13.91
N ILE A 221 -19.41 12.49 -15.24
CA ILE A 221 -18.26 12.45 -16.13
C ILE A 221 -18.22 13.76 -16.92
N TYR A 222 -17.21 14.59 -16.66
CA TYR A 222 -17.05 15.89 -17.28
C TYR A 222 -15.66 16.05 -17.91
N ASP A 223 -15.60 16.55 -19.14
CA ASP A 223 -14.37 16.61 -19.92
C ASP A 223 -13.47 17.80 -19.61
N LYS A 224 -13.93 18.75 -18.81
CA LYS A 224 -13.20 19.95 -18.41
C LYS A 224 -12.98 20.04 -16.90
N LYS A 225 -12.29 21.10 -16.50
CA LYS A 225 -12.05 21.46 -15.11
C LYS A 225 -13.28 22.08 -14.47
N ILE A 226 -13.54 21.74 -13.20
CA ILE A 226 -14.60 22.31 -12.38
C ILE A 226 -13.97 23.19 -11.29
N SER A 227 -14.11 24.50 -11.42
CA SER A 227 -13.60 25.48 -10.43
C SER A 227 -14.73 26.28 -9.77
N SER A 228 -15.87 26.47 -10.48
CA SER A 228 -17.02 27.24 -10.03
C SER A 228 -18.08 26.35 -9.43
N MET A 229 -18.49 26.67 -8.21
CA MET A 229 -19.60 25.98 -7.55
C MET A 229 -20.93 26.24 -8.25
N LYS A 230 -21.08 27.40 -8.88
CA LYS A 230 -22.33 27.80 -9.55
C LYS A 230 -22.73 26.82 -10.67
N GLU A 231 -21.75 26.31 -11.43
CA GLU A 231 -22.00 25.38 -12.54
C GLU A 231 -22.36 23.97 -12.04
N LEU A 232 -21.80 23.56 -10.89
CA LEU A 232 -22.01 22.24 -10.31
C LEU A 232 -23.27 22.14 -9.44
N LEU A 233 -23.70 23.25 -8.85
CA LEU A 233 -24.81 23.30 -7.88
C LEU A 233 -26.10 22.64 -8.38
N PRO A 234 -26.60 22.89 -9.62
CA PRO A 234 -27.83 22.27 -10.09
C PRO A 234 -27.79 20.73 -10.12
N VAL A 235 -26.61 20.16 -10.43
CA VAL A 235 -26.42 18.71 -10.43
C VAL A 235 -26.40 18.19 -9.00
N LEU A 236 -25.70 18.86 -8.09
CA LEU A 236 -25.63 18.46 -6.69
C LEU A 236 -27.02 18.47 -6.02
N GLU A 237 -27.84 19.49 -6.29
CA GLU A 237 -29.22 19.58 -5.77
C GLU A 237 -30.08 18.38 -6.20
N LYS A 238 -29.94 17.95 -7.48
CA LYS A 238 -30.65 16.78 -8.00
C LYS A 238 -30.15 15.48 -7.33
N VAL A 239 -28.85 15.33 -7.14
CA VAL A 239 -28.26 14.13 -6.51
C VAL A 239 -28.61 14.05 -5.03
N VAL A 240 -28.54 15.15 -4.29
CA VAL A 240 -28.89 15.21 -2.85
C VAL A 240 -30.33 14.74 -2.61
N GLN A 241 -31.26 15.09 -3.48
CA GLN A 241 -32.66 14.64 -3.37
C GLN A 241 -32.80 13.12 -3.43
N THR A 242 -31.84 12.41 -4.04
CA THR A 242 -31.84 10.93 -4.13
C THR A 242 -31.21 10.26 -2.93
N SER A 243 -30.51 11.00 -2.07
CA SER A 243 -29.71 10.49 -0.95
C SER A 243 -28.62 9.49 -1.36
N LYS A 244 -28.22 9.45 -2.64
CA LYS A 244 -27.17 8.55 -3.14
C LYS A 244 -25.83 9.27 -3.22
N PRO A 245 -24.70 8.51 -3.11
CA PRO A 245 -23.37 9.07 -3.29
C PRO A 245 -23.14 9.59 -4.71
N LEU A 246 -22.20 10.52 -4.85
CA LEU A 246 -21.77 11.07 -6.13
C LEU A 246 -20.26 10.92 -6.31
N LEU A 247 -19.83 10.22 -7.35
CA LEU A 247 -18.48 10.30 -7.86
C LEU A 247 -18.40 11.37 -8.95
N ILE A 248 -17.47 12.29 -8.85
CA ILE A 248 -17.17 13.30 -9.87
C ILE A 248 -15.84 12.94 -10.55
N ILE A 249 -15.88 12.70 -11.86
CA ILE A 249 -14.73 12.47 -12.71
C ILE A 249 -14.60 13.67 -13.64
N ALA A 250 -13.60 14.51 -13.43
CA ALA A 250 -13.39 15.70 -14.22
C ALA A 250 -11.90 15.87 -14.59
N GLU A 251 -11.55 16.71 -15.55
CA GLU A 251 -10.16 17.03 -15.84
C GLU A 251 -9.40 17.43 -14.57
N ASP A 252 -10.00 18.30 -13.78
CA ASP A 252 -9.57 18.69 -12.43
C ASP A 252 -10.78 19.27 -11.66
N VAL A 253 -10.69 19.25 -10.34
CA VAL A 253 -11.65 19.99 -9.49
C VAL A 253 -10.84 20.80 -8.49
N ASP A 254 -11.00 22.12 -8.49
CA ASP A 254 -10.23 23.01 -7.61
C ASP A 254 -11.04 24.20 -7.10
N GLY A 255 -10.35 25.15 -6.48
CA GLY A 255 -10.90 26.41 -6.04
C GLY A 255 -12.10 26.30 -5.11
N GLU A 256 -13.13 27.10 -5.41
CA GLU A 256 -14.37 27.14 -4.64
C GLU A 256 -15.12 25.80 -4.68
N ALA A 257 -15.15 25.13 -5.86
CA ALA A 257 -15.85 23.87 -6.02
C ALA A 257 -15.26 22.79 -5.10
N LEU A 258 -13.93 22.59 -5.12
CA LEU A 258 -13.28 21.61 -4.26
C LEU A 258 -13.50 21.91 -2.78
N THR A 259 -13.32 23.17 -2.36
CA THR A 259 -13.48 23.55 -0.95
C THR A 259 -14.89 23.26 -0.47
N THR A 260 -15.90 23.59 -1.28
CA THR A 260 -17.30 23.35 -0.92
C THR A 260 -17.64 21.87 -0.87
N LEU A 261 -17.17 21.07 -1.81
CA LEU A 261 -17.37 19.62 -1.80
C LEU A 261 -16.74 18.98 -0.56
N VAL A 262 -15.49 19.34 -0.23
CA VAL A 262 -14.79 18.83 0.96
C VAL A 262 -15.53 19.20 2.24
N VAL A 263 -15.96 20.46 2.41
CA VAL A 263 -16.68 20.91 3.61
C VAL A 263 -18.01 20.16 3.77
N ASN A 264 -18.75 19.96 2.70
CA ASN A 264 -20.03 19.26 2.76
C ASN A 264 -19.85 17.74 2.98
N SER A 265 -18.80 17.15 2.42
CA SER A 265 -18.43 15.75 2.71
C SER A 265 -18.07 15.57 4.19
N LEU A 266 -17.23 16.43 4.75
CA LEU A 266 -16.85 16.38 6.18
C LEU A 266 -18.02 16.59 7.13
N ARG A 267 -19.01 17.40 6.74
CA ARG A 267 -20.24 17.62 7.51
C ARG A 267 -21.26 16.48 7.37
N GLY A 268 -21.00 15.52 6.47
CA GLY A 268 -21.95 14.44 6.17
C GLY A 268 -23.22 14.88 5.44
N THR A 269 -23.28 16.11 4.93
CA THR A 269 -24.43 16.65 4.18
C THR A 269 -24.45 16.16 2.73
N LEU A 270 -23.30 15.78 2.19
CA LEU A 270 -23.14 15.25 0.85
C LEU A 270 -22.11 14.11 0.86
N ASN A 271 -22.52 12.93 0.44
CA ASN A 271 -21.59 11.83 0.21
C ASN A 271 -21.01 11.96 -1.21
N VAL A 272 -19.81 12.55 -1.32
CA VAL A 272 -19.18 12.87 -2.60
C VAL A 272 -17.68 12.56 -2.56
N CYS A 273 -17.18 12.10 -3.70
CA CYS A 273 -15.75 12.01 -3.96
C CYS A 273 -15.45 12.60 -5.34
N ALA A 274 -14.38 13.39 -5.44
CA ALA A 274 -13.93 13.96 -6.70
C ALA A 274 -12.54 13.38 -7.06
N ILE A 275 -12.39 12.97 -8.32
CA ILE A 275 -11.16 12.41 -8.88
C ILE A 275 -10.81 13.12 -10.18
N LYS A 276 -9.52 13.07 -10.55
CA LYS A 276 -9.07 13.52 -11.86
C LYS A 276 -9.36 12.45 -12.92
N ALA A 277 -9.76 12.89 -14.10
CA ALA A 277 -9.94 12.02 -15.26
C ALA A 277 -8.61 11.33 -15.64
N PRO A 278 -8.65 10.04 -15.99
CA PRO A 278 -7.45 9.32 -16.40
C PRO A 278 -6.99 9.76 -17.80
N GLY A 279 -5.66 9.76 -18.02
CA GLY A 279 -5.05 10.14 -19.29
C GLY A 279 -4.97 11.65 -19.53
N PHE A 280 -4.52 12.02 -20.74
CA PHE A 280 -4.35 13.40 -21.20
C PHE A 280 -4.78 13.53 -22.65
N GLY A 281 -5.27 14.72 -23.06
CA GLY A 281 -5.68 15.00 -24.44
C GLY A 281 -6.74 14.03 -24.95
N ASP A 282 -6.58 13.54 -26.18
CA ASP A 282 -7.55 12.64 -26.83
C ASP A 282 -7.68 11.29 -26.11
N ARG A 283 -6.63 10.82 -25.45
CA ARG A 283 -6.69 9.61 -24.64
C ARG A 283 -7.62 9.79 -23.44
N ARG A 284 -7.59 10.95 -22.79
CA ARG A 284 -8.51 11.26 -21.69
C ARG A 284 -9.95 11.21 -22.18
N LYS A 285 -10.26 11.82 -23.34
CA LYS A 285 -11.60 11.78 -23.93
C LYS A 285 -12.04 10.33 -24.18
N ALA A 286 -11.17 9.52 -24.79
CA ALA A 286 -11.46 8.12 -25.06
C ALA A 286 -11.69 7.28 -23.79
N MET A 287 -10.93 7.53 -22.72
CA MET A 287 -11.13 6.84 -21.45
C MET A 287 -12.40 7.30 -20.74
N LEU A 288 -12.75 8.58 -20.80
CA LEU A 288 -14.03 9.07 -20.27
C LEU A 288 -15.21 8.44 -21.00
N GLU A 289 -15.13 8.24 -22.30
CA GLU A 289 -16.14 7.50 -23.07
C GLU A 289 -16.24 6.03 -22.66
N ASP A 290 -15.10 5.36 -22.43
CA ASP A 290 -15.09 3.97 -21.95
C ASP A 290 -15.78 3.85 -20.58
N ILE A 291 -15.50 4.80 -19.66
CA ILE A 291 -16.16 4.86 -18.36
C ILE A 291 -17.65 5.14 -18.50
N ALA A 292 -18.05 6.05 -19.41
CA ALA A 292 -19.44 6.37 -19.66
C ALA A 292 -20.22 5.15 -20.18
N ILE A 293 -19.65 4.41 -21.15
CA ILE A 293 -20.26 3.18 -21.69
C ILE A 293 -20.37 2.11 -20.59
N LEU A 294 -19.30 1.91 -19.80
CA LEU A 294 -19.28 0.93 -18.70
C LEU A 294 -20.36 1.22 -17.65
N THR A 295 -20.62 2.49 -17.38
CA THR A 295 -21.53 2.91 -16.31
C THR A 295 -22.94 3.28 -16.79
N GLY A 296 -23.16 3.23 -18.11
CA GLY A 296 -24.44 3.64 -18.73
C GLY A 296 -24.70 5.13 -18.64
N GLY A 297 -23.66 5.94 -18.45
CA GLY A 297 -23.74 7.39 -18.41
C GLY A 297 -23.34 8.06 -19.72
N GLN A 298 -23.16 9.36 -19.68
CA GLN A 298 -22.73 10.18 -20.80
C GLN A 298 -21.62 11.13 -20.37
N VAL A 299 -20.63 11.35 -21.23
CA VAL A 299 -19.63 12.40 -21.01
C VAL A 299 -20.29 13.75 -21.25
N ILE A 300 -20.34 14.57 -20.23
CA ILE A 300 -20.79 15.97 -20.35
C ILE A 300 -19.65 16.77 -20.98
N SER A 301 -19.84 17.24 -22.20
CA SER A 301 -18.83 17.96 -22.97
C SER A 301 -19.41 19.21 -23.62
N GLU A 302 -18.74 20.34 -23.41
CA GLU A 302 -19.11 21.59 -24.05
C GLU A 302 -18.86 21.55 -25.56
N GLU A 303 -17.90 20.73 -26.04
CA GLU A 303 -17.67 20.52 -27.47
C GLU A 303 -18.90 19.90 -28.16
N LEU A 304 -19.67 19.11 -27.39
CA LEU A 304 -20.94 18.52 -27.84
C LEU A 304 -22.15 19.42 -27.55
N GLY A 305 -21.93 20.66 -27.12
CA GLY A 305 -22.98 21.62 -26.79
C GLY A 305 -23.65 21.39 -25.43
N MET A 306 -23.09 20.53 -24.58
CA MET A 306 -23.60 20.23 -23.24
C MET A 306 -22.96 21.17 -22.22
N LYS A 307 -23.77 21.65 -21.28
CA LYS A 307 -23.27 22.44 -20.15
C LYS A 307 -23.47 21.67 -18.85
N LEU A 308 -22.50 21.79 -17.94
CA LEU A 308 -22.53 21.12 -16.64
C LEU A 308 -23.79 21.50 -15.85
N GLU A 309 -24.19 22.78 -15.86
CA GLU A 309 -25.39 23.30 -15.16
C GLU A 309 -26.69 22.65 -15.62
N ASN A 310 -26.73 22.10 -16.83
CA ASN A 310 -27.92 21.49 -17.43
C ASN A 310 -27.91 19.96 -17.37
N ALA A 311 -26.90 19.35 -16.73
CA ALA A 311 -26.82 17.89 -16.64
C ALA A 311 -27.99 17.31 -15.84
N GLU A 312 -28.54 16.21 -16.37
CA GLU A 312 -29.68 15.50 -15.77
C GLU A 312 -29.23 14.17 -15.16
N LEU A 313 -29.93 13.67 -14.15
CA LEU A 313 -29.61 12.41 -13.49
C LEU A 313 -29.54 11.22 -14.46
N ALA A 314 -30.32 11.23 -15.53
CA ALA A 314 -30.32 10.20 -16.56
C ALA A 314 -29.03 10.17 -17.40
N GLN A 315 -28.24 11.23 -17.39
CA GLN A 315 -26.95 11.32 -18.09
C GLN A 315 -25.79 10.89 -17.19
N LEU A 316 -26.02 10.77 -15.88
CA LEU A 316 -25.00 10.31 -14.94
C LEU A 316 -24.87 8.79 -15.02
N GLY A 317 -23.61 8.32 -15.01
CA GLY A 317 -23.31 6.90 -14.93
C GLY A 317 -23.74 6.32 -13.58
N ARG A 318 -23.84 4.99 -13.53
CA ARG A 318 -24.21 4.22 -12.35
C ARG A 318 -23.32 2.98 -12.23
N ALA A 319 -23.07 2.55 -11.01
CA ALA A 319 -22.39 1.30 -10.69
C ALA A 319 -22.96 0.69 -9.41
N LYS A 320 -22.73 -0.61 -9.17
CA LYS A 320 -23.07 -1.23 -7.89
C LYS A 320 -22.24 -0.64 -6.76
N SER A 321 -20.93 -0.54 -6.95
CA SER A 321 -20.05 0.18 -6.02
C SER A 321 -18.85 0.82 -6.73
N VAL A 322 -18.25 1.82 -6.08
CA VAL A 322 -17.00 2.44 -6.51
C VAL A 322 -16.08 2.55 -5.31
N LYS A 323 -14.86 2.06 -5.47
CA LYS A 323 -13.78 2.18 -4.48
C LYS A 323 -12.75 3.18 -4.98
N VAL A 324 -12.53 4.27 -4.24
CA VAL A 324 -11.50 5.27 -4.54
C VAL A 324 -10.42 5.21 -3.48
N GLU A 325 -9.20 5.04 -3.94
CA GLU A 325 -7.98 5.02 -3.13
C GLU A 325 -7.14 6.28 -3.42
N LYS A 326 -5.96 6.37 -2.84
CA LYS A 326 -5.07 7.52 -3.04
C LYS A 326 -4.61 7.67 -4.49
N GLU A 327 -4.33 6.56 -5.17
CA GLU A 327 -3.76 6.54 -6.53
C GLU A 327 -4.70 5.90 -7.56
N ASN A 328 -5.70 5.13 -7.12
CA ASN A 328 -6.54 4.32 -8.00
C ASN A 328 -8.03 4.55 -7.74
N THR A 329 -8.84 4.33 -8.78
CA THR A 329 -10.30 4.24 -8.68
C THR A 329 -10.75 2.96 -9.37
N THR A 330 -11.55 2.16 -8.68
CA THR A 330 -12.15 0.92 -9.19
C THR A 330 -13.65 1.07 -9.25
N ILE A 331 -14.22 0.92 -10.45
CA ILE A 331 -15.67 0.83 -10.69
C ILE A 331 -16.02 -0.64 -10.72
N ILE A 332 -16.94 -1.06 -9.87
CA ILE A 332 -17.35 -2.45 -9.70
C ILE A 332 -18.79 -2.60 -10.14
N ASN A 333 -19.02 -3.51 -11.07
CA ASN A 333 -20.33 -3.79 -11.66
C ASN A 333 -21.01 -2.50 -12.17
N GLY A 334 -20.40 -1.92 -13.22
CA GLY A 334 -20.99 -0.79 -13.94
C GLY A 334 -22.34 -1.19 -14.54
N LEU A 335 -23.31 -0.28 -14.48
CA LEU A 335 -24.68 -0.54 -14.94
C LEU A 335 -24.89 -0.15 -16.42
N GLY A 336 -23.81 -0.14 -17.22
CA GLY A 336 -23.87 0.03 -18.67
C GLY A 336 -24.50 -1.15 -19.38
N ASN A 337 -24.87 -0.94 -20.64
CA ASN A 337 -25.42 -2.02 -21.47
C ASN A 337 -24.29 -2.94 -21.96
N ALA A 338 -24.39 -4.23 -21.69
CA ALA A 338 -23.39 -5.23 -22.10
C ALA A 338 -23.15 -5.27 -23.62
N ALA A 339 -24.17 -4.97 -24.44
CA ALA A 339 -24.01 -4.88 -25.88
C ALA A 339 -23.10 -3.71 -26.28
N ASP A 340 -23.30 -2.52 -25.68
CA ASP A 340 -22.51 -1.33 -25.97
C ASP A 340 -21.04 -1.50 -25.51
N ILE A 341 -20.84 -2.16 -24.37
CA ILE A 341 -19.49 -2.51 -23.86
C ILE A 341 -18.79 -3.46 -24.86
N LYS A 342 -19.48 -4.47 -25.34
CA LYS A 342 -18.94 -5.43 -26.33
C LYS A 342 -18.59 -4.76 -27.64
N ASP A 343 -19.44 -3.85 -28.12
CA ASP A 343 -19.21 -3.08 -29.33
C ASP A 343 -17.99 -2.17 -29.17
N ARG A 344 -17.84 -1.53 -27.99
CA ARG A 344 -16.67 -0.71 -27.67
C ARG A 344 -15.38 -1.52 -27.66
N ILE A 345 -15.38 -2.70 -27.06
CA ILE A 345 -14.27 -3.66 -27.10
C ILE A 345 -13.92 -4.01 -28.55
N GLY A 346 -14.92 -4.25 -29.40
CA GLY A 346 -14.74 -4.49 -30.82
C GLY A 346 -14.07 -3.34 -31.58
N GLN A 347 -14.48 -2.10 -31.28
CA GLN A 347 -13.87 -0.88 -31.83
C GLN A 347 -12.39 -0.75 -31.45
N ILE A 348 -12.06 -0.96 -30.15
CA ILE A 348 -10.67 -0.88 -29.66
C ILE A 348 -9.81 -1.96 -30.34
N LYS A 349 -10.29 -3.20 -30.46
CA LYS A 349 -9.58 -4.28 -31.18
C LYS A 349 -9.30 -3.91 -32.63
N LYS A 350 -10.24 -3.28 -33.30
CA LYS A 350 -10.05 -2.81 -34.68
C LYS A 350 -8.98 -1.71 -34.74
N GLN A 351 -8.99 -0.73 -33.83
CA GLN A 351 -7.97 0.31 -33.75
C GLN A 351 -6.58 -0.28 -33.50
N ILE A 352 -6.44 -1.32 -32.67
CA ILE A 352 -5.18 -2.05 -32.43
C ILE A 352 -4.65 -2.67 -33.73
N ALA A 353 -5.54 -3.24 -34.55
CA ALA A 353 -5.16 -3.87 -35.82
C ALA A 353 -4.77 -2.85 -36.91
N GLU A 354 -5.35 -1.66 -36.87
CA GLU A 354 -5.15 -0.61 -37.89
C GLU A 354 -3.97 0.33 -37.55
N THR A 355 -3.57 0.46 -36.26
CA THR A 355 -2.48 1.36 -35.87
C THR A 355 -1.11 0.88 -36.32
N THR A 356 -0.31 1.78 -36.86
CA THR A 356 1.08 1.55 -37.25
C THR A 356 2.09 1.95 -36.19
N SER A 357 1.65 2.68 -35.14
CA SER A 357 2.47 3.12 -34.03
C SER A 357 2.50 2.05 -32.93
N ASP A 358 3.69 1.56 -32.59
CA ASP A 358 3.86 0.58 -31.52
C ASP A 358 3.43 1.14 -30.16
N TYR A 359 3.71 2.43 -29.91
CA TYR A 359 3.29 3.12 -28.70
C TYR A 359 1.75 3.25 -28.60
N ASP A 360 1.08 3.61 -29.69
CA ASP A 360 -0.40 3.69 -29.68
C ASP A 360 -1.02 2.31 -29.56
N ARG A 361 -0.41 1.30 -30.19
CA ARG A 361 -0.82 -0.10 -30.03
C ARG A 361 -0.76 -0.55 -28.57
N GLU A 362 0.34 -0.27 -27.87
CA GLU A 362 0.49 -0.58 -26.45
C GLU A 362 -0.61 0.10 -25.62
N LYS A 363 -0.85 1.39 -25.84
CA LYS A 363 -1.87 2.14 -25.09
C LYS A 363 -3.31 1.72 -25.39
N LEU A 364 -3.58 1.26 -26.60
CA LEU A 364 -4.87 0.67 -26.95
C LEU A 364 -5.04 -0.72 -26.32
N GLN A 365 -3.97 -1.51 -26.21
CA GLN A 365 -3.97 -2.80 -25.51
C GLN A 365 -4.22 -2.62 -24.01
N GLU A 366 -3.57 -1.66 -23.34
CA GLU A 366 -3.84 -1.32 -21.95
C GLU A 366 -5.34 -0.96 -21.75
N ARG A 367 -5.89 -0.14 -22.63
CA ARG A 367 -7.31 0.26 -22.59
C ARG A 367 -8.25 -0.93 -22.78
N LEU A 368 -7.90 -1.80 -23.73
CA LEU A 368 -8.65 -3.04 -24.00
C LEU A 368 -8.65 -3.94 -22.76
N ALA A 369 -7.48 -4.14 -22.14
CA ALA A 369 -7.34 -4.97 -20.96
C ALA A 369 -8.20 -4.45 -19.80
N LYS A 370 -8.17 -3.12 -19.55
CA LYS A 370 -8.98 -2.47 -18.52
C LYS A 370 -10.49 -2.62 -18.72
N LEU A 371 -10.96 -2.56 -19.96
CA LEU A 371 -12.40 -2.64 -20.26
C LEU A 371 -12.90 -4.10 -20.38
N ALA A 372 -12.09 -5.00 -20.97
CA ALA A 372 -12.47 -6.37 -21.26
C ALA A 372 -12.20 -7.36 -20.11
N GLY A 373 -11.26 -7.03 -19.20
CA GLY A 373 -10.84 -7.92 -18.13
C GLY A 373 -11.88 -8.06 -17.01
N GLY A 374 -12.75 -7.07 -16.83
CA GLY A 374 -13.68 -7.05 -15.70
C GLY A 374 -12.99 -6.92 -14.35
N VAL A 375 -13.73 -7.22 -13.30
CA VAL A 375 -13.25 -7.20 -11.91
C VAL A 375 -13.62 -8.51 -11.23
N ALA A 376 -12.64 -9.18 -10.61
CA ALA A 376 -12.90 -10.26 -9.67
C ALA A 376 -13.09 -9.65 -8.26
N VAL A 377 -14.21 -9.94 -7.62
CA VAL A 377 -14.53 -9.49 -6.26
C VAL A 377 -14.44 -10.67 -5.33
N ILE A 378 -13.42 -10.70 -4.46
CA ILE A 378 -13.29 -11.72 -3.41
C ILE A 378 -14.07 -11.22 -2.19
N ASN A 379 -15.23 -11.81 -1.95
CA ASN A 379 -16.08 -11.53 -0.80
C ASN A 379 -15.62 -12.41 0.37
N VAL A 380 -14.84 -11.83 1.27
CA VAL A 380 -14.28 -12.56 2.41
C VAL A 380 -15.35 -12.79 3.46
N GLY A 381 -15.51 -14.05 3.88
CA GLY A 381 -16.43 -14.45 4.94
C GLY A 381 -15.70 -14.96 6.18
N ALA A 382 -16.31 -14.74 7.36
CA ALA A 382 -15.82 -15.28 8.63
C ALA A 382 -16.94 -15.31 9.69
N PRO A 383 -16.81 -16.15 10.75
CA PRO A 383 -17.80 -16.26 11.83
C PRO A 383 -17.90 -15.01 12.70
N THR A 384 -16.82 -14.25 12.86
CA THR A 384 -16.75 -13.06 13.71
C THR A 384 -16.17 -11.86 12.97
N GLU A 385 -16.56 -10.66 13.37
CA GLU A 385 -16.05 -9.41 12.76
C GLU A 385 -14.52 -9.26 12.91
N VAL A 386 -13.97 -9.71 14.03
CA VAL A 386 -12.52 -9.66 14.27
C VAL A 386 -11.78 -10.58 13.30
N GLU A 387 -12.26 -11.80 13.11
CA GLU A 387 -11.69 -12.77 12.17
C GLU A 387 -11.88 -12.30 10.71
N LEU A 388 -13.04 -11.70 10.41
CA LEU A 388 -13.34 -11.15 9.09
C LEU A 388 -12.31 -10.09 8.67
N LYS A 389 -12.02 -9.16 9.55
CA LYS A 389 -11.02 -8.10 9.29
C LYS A 389 -9.61 -8.68 9.12
N GLU A 390 -9.21 -9.62 9.99
CA GLU A 390 -7.90 -10.29 9.86
C GLU A 390 -7.78 -11.04 8.54
N ARG A 391 -8.80 -11.82 8.18
CA ARG A 391 -8.82 -12.61 6.94
C ARG A 391 -8.83 -11.71 5.71
N LYS A 392 -9.57 -10.61 5.74
CA LYS A 392 -9.59 -9.62 4.66
C LYS A 392 -8.20 -9.02 4.42
N HIS A 393 -7.51 -8.53 5.46
CA HIS A 393 -6.16 -7.99 5.32
C HIS A 393 -5.21 -9.02 4.73
N ARG A 394 -5.28 -10.28 5.16
CA ARG A 394 -4.47 -11.38 4.64
C ARG A 394 -4.73 -11.65 3.16
N VAL A 395 -5.97 -11.58 2.70
CA VAL A 395 -6.32 -11.71 1.28
C VAL A 395 -5.83 -10.49 0.49
N GLU A 396 -5.97 -9.27 1.03
CA GLU A 396 -5.45 -8.04 0.40
C GLU A 396 -3.93 -8.11 0.22
N ASP A 397 -3.18 -8.50 1.24
CA ASP A 397 -1.72 -8.69 1.17
C ASP A 397 -1.35 -9.72 0.11
N ALA A 398 -2.06 -10.85 0.05
CA ALA A 398 -1.81 -11.90 -0.94
C ALA A 398 -2.09 -11.45 -2.38
N VAL A 399 -3.15 -10.68 -2.62
CA VAL A 399 -3.45 -10.09 -3.95
C VAL A 399 -2.34 -9.12 -4.36
N ASN A 400 -1.90 -8.25 -3.44
CA ASN A 400 -0.86 -7.25 -3.72
C ASN A 400 0.51 -7.90 -3.96
N ALA A 401 0.90 -8.88 -3.14
CA ALA A 401 2.13 -9.64 -3.33
C ALA A 401 2.14 -10.40 -4.67
N THR A 402 0.99 -10.95 -5.07
CA THR A 402 0.85 -11.64 -6.35
C THR A 402 1.04 -10.69 -7.53
N ARG A 403 0.46 -9.48 -7.49
CA ARG A 403 0.69 -8.44 -8.49
C ARG A 403 2.17 -8.04 -8.55
N ALA A 404 2.78 -7.80 -7.39
CA ALA A 404 4.19 -7.46 -7.31
C ALA A 404 5.11 -8.54 -7.89
N ALA A 405 4.75 -9.82 -7.71
CA ALA A 405 5.46 -10.96 -8.28
C ALA A 405 5.32 -11.06 -9.81
N ILE A 406 4.16 -10.75 -10.35
CA ILE A 406 3.93 -10.70 -11.80
C ILE A 406 4.75 -9.58 -12.43
N GLU A 407 4.82 -8.40 -11.79
CA GLU A 407 5.53 -7.24 -12.30
C GLU A 407 7.06 -7.42 -12.35
N GLU A 408 7.69 -7.96 -11.32
CA GLU A 408 9.15 -8.00 -11.20
C GLU A 408 9.73 -9.40 -10.97
N GLY A 409 8.88 -10.43 -10.92
CA GLY A 409 9.30 -11.80 -10.61
C GLY A 409 9.43 -12.08 -9.12
N VAL A 410 9.90 -13.29 -8.82
CA VAL A 410 10.07 -13.83 -7.46
C VAL A 410 11.52 -14.23 -7.19
N ILE A 411 11.86 -14.26 -5.92
CA ILE A 411 13.17 -14.65 -5.39
C ILE A 411 12.98 -15.67 -4.26
N PRO A 412 14.05 -16.40 -3.84
CA PRO A 412 14.00 -17.23 -2.65
C PRO A 412 13.54 -16.43 -1.42
N GLY A 413 12.43 -16.85 -0.80
CA GLY A 413 11.80 -16.16 0.32
C GLY A 413 12.47 -16.42 1.67
N GLY A 414 11.78 -16.03 2.76
CA GLY A 414 12.26 -16.25 4.11
C GLY A 414 13.56 -15.53 4.48
N GLY A 415 13.88 -14.42 3.79
CA GLY A 415 15.11 -13.67 3.98
C GLY A 415 16.35 -14.27 3.30
N VAL A 416 16.21 -15.40 2.57
CA VAL A 416 17.33 -16.08 1.91
C VAL A 416 17.97 -15.20 0.84
N ALA A 417 17.18 -14.58 -0.03
CA ALA A 417 17.69 -13.71 -1.08
C ALA A 417 18.51 -12.53 -0.53
N LEU A 418 18.07 -11.93 0.57
CA LEU A 418 18.78 -10.85 1.26
C LEU A 418 20.09 -11.33 1.87
N THR A 419 20.07 -12.47 2.59
CA THR A 419 21.25 -13.06 3.22
C THR A 419 22.29 -13.47 2.18
N GLN A 420 21.87 -14.05 1.05
CA GLN A 420 22.77 -14.43 -0.03
C GLN A 420 23.29 -13.22 -0.82
N ALA A 421 22.50 -12.15 -0.95
CA ALA A 421 23.00 -10.88 -1.47
C ALA A 421 24.10 -10.30 -0.55
N ALA A 422 23.90 -10.34 0.77
CA ALA A 422 24.93 -9.91 1.74
C ALA A 422 26.26 -10.66 1.54
N ARG A 423 26.21 -11.99 1.29
CA ARG A 423 27.40 -12.79 0.97
C ARG A 423 28.10 -12.33 -0.31
N LYS A 424 27.35 -12.12 -1.39
CA LYS A 424 27.94 -11.63 -2.66
C LYS A 424 28.59 -10.25 -2.49
N MET A 425 27.98 -9.38 -1.67
CA MET A 425 28.53 -8.06 -1.36
C MET A 425 29.85 -8.12 -0.56
N GLU A 426 30.19 -9.22 0.11
CA GLU A 426 31.48 -9.38 0.80
C GLU A 426 32.67 -9.39 -0.17
N SER A 427 32.47 -9.85 -1.39
CA SER A 427 33.53 -9.93 -2.42
C SER A 427 33.65 -8.64 -3.24
N LYS A 428 32.81 -7.63 -3.01
CA LYS A 428 32.87 -6.34 -3.72
C LYS A 428 34.11 -5.55 -3.31
N ASP A 429 34.79 -5.00 -4.30
CA ASP A 429 35.91 -4.08 -4.06
C ASP A 429 35.38 -2.72 -3.58
N LEU A 430 35.74 -2.35 -2.36
CA LEU A 430 35.37 -1.09 -1.72
C LEU A 430 36.51 -0.06 -1.70
N SER A 431 37.63 -0.31 -2.39
CA SER A 431 38.80 0.56 -2.37
C SER A 431 38.54 1.98 -2.91
N SER A 432 37.51 2.16 -3.73
CA SER A 432 37.07 3.45 -4.26
C SER A 432 36.25 4.28 -3.26
N LEU A 433 35.82 3.70 -2.13
CA LEU A 433 35.02 4.34 -1.11
C LEU A 433 35.90 4.87 0.03
N THR A 434 35.51 6.00 0.63
CA THR A 434 36.14 6.48 1.86
C THR A 434 35.90 5.53 3.03
N ASP A 435 36.66 5.67 4.12
CA ASP A 435 36.49 4.81 5.31
C ASP A 435 35.06 4.90 5.87
N GLU A 436 34.49 6.09 5.93
CA GLU A 436 33.11 6.30 6.41
C GLU A 436 32.07 5.65 5.48
N GLU A 437 32.29 5.73 4.16
CA GLU A 437 31.43 5.09 3.16
C GLU A 437 31.53 3.56 3.25
N GLN A 438 32.73 3.00 3.49
CA GLN A 438 32.88 1.56 3.72
C GLN A 438 32.15 1.11 4.99
N ILE A 439 32.12 1.94 6.05
CA ILE A 439 31.35 1.66 7.26
C ILE A 439 29.86 1.62 6.93
N GLY A 440 29.34 2.62 6.21
CA GLY A 440 27.95 2.65 5.76
C GLY A 440 27.56 1.44 4.93
N TYR A 441 28.44 1.02 4.02
CA TYR A 441 28.28 -0.18 3.21
C TYR A 441 28.17 -1.46 4.04
N LYS A 442 29.06 -1.60 5.04
CA LYS A 442 29.08 -2.76 5.96
C LYS A 442 27.84 -2.81 6.86
N ILE A 443 27.28 -1.65 7.25
CA ILE A 443 26.04 -1.56 8.03
C ILE A 443 24.88 -2.19 7.26
N VAL A 444 24.66 -1.79 6.00
CA VAL A 444 23.58 -2.37 5.17
C VAL A 444 23.81 -3.86 4.95
N ARG A 445 25.02 -4.25 4.58
CA ARG A 445 25.37 -5.67 4.38
C ARG A 445 25.03 -6.51 5.63
N ARG A 446 25.31 -6.02 6.83
CA ARG A 446 24.96 -6.69 8.08
C ARG A 446 23.44 -6.74 8.29
N ALA A 447 22.75 -5.65 7.97
CA ALA A 447 21.30 -5.55 8.15
C ALA A 447 20.51 -6.50 7.23
N LEU A 448 21.05 -6.85 6.05
CA LEU A 448 20.41 -7.79 5.13
C LEU A 448 20.19 -9.20 5.72
N GLU A 449 20.93 -9.59 6.75
CA GLU A 449 20.76 -10.88 7.44
C GLU A 449 19.62 -10.84 8.47
N GLU A 450 19.20 -9.66 8.91
CA GLU A 450 18.30 -9.51 10.06
C GLU A 450 16.89 -10.07 9.83
N PRO A 451 16.25 -9.94 8.65
CA PRO A 451 14.94 -10.56 8.43
C PRO A 451 14.96 -12.08 8.63
N MET A 452 15.98 -12.79 8.14
CA MET A 452 16.15 -14.22 8.37
C MET A 452 16.39 -14.55 9.84
N ARG A 453 17.24 -13.76 10.52
CA ARG A 453 17.49 -13.91 11.96
C ARG A 453 16.18 -13.82 12.75
N GLN A 454 15.39 -12.80 12.47
CA GLN A 454 14.13 -12.59 13.16
C GLN A 454 13.10 -13.71 12.89
N ILE A 455 13.03 -14.22 11.64
CA ILE A 455 12.17 -15.38 11.31
C ILE A 455 12.58 -16.61 12.13
N ALA A 456 13.89 -16.89 12.23
CA ALA A 456 14.41 -18.01 13.00
C ALA A 456 14.14 -17.84 14.51
N GLU A 457 14.38 -16.65 15.06
CA GLU A 457 14.11 -16.33 16.47
C GLU A 457 12.61 -16.47 16.81
N ASN A 458 11.72 -16.01 15.94
CA ASN A 458 10.27 -16.20 16.12
C ASN A 458 9.87 -17.68 16.03
N ALA A 459 10.69 -18.51 15.37
CA ALA A 459 10.51 -19.97 15.31
C ALA A 459 11.12 -20.71 16.52
N GLY A 460 11.88 -20.02 17.39
CA GLY A 460 12.53 -20.60 18.56
C GLY A 460 13.97 -21.06 18.33
N GLU A 461 14.57 -20.71 17.18
CA GLU A 461 15.92 -21.06 16.81
C GLU A 461 16.91 -19.89 17.00
N ASP A 462 18.21 -20.18 17.02
CA ASP A 462 19.24 -19.15 17.05
C ASP A 462 19.39 -18.50 15.67
N GLY A 463 18.90 -17.27 15.55
CA GLY A 463 18.92 -16.50 14.31
C GLY A 463 20.33 -16.27 13.75
N ALA A 464 21.36 -16.18 14.60
CA ALA A 464 22.73 -16.00 14.15
C ALA A 464 23.28 -17.26 13.47
N ILE A 465 23.00 -18.42 14.05
CA ILE A 465 23.43 -19.73 13.51
C ILE A 465 22.72 -20.00 12.18
N ILE A 466 21.40 -19.74 12.12
CA ILE A 466 20.62 -19.94 10.90
C ILE A 466 21.08 -19.02 9.77
N ALA A 467 21.32 -17.75 10.04
CA ALA A 467 21.79 -16.79 9.03
C ALA A 467 23.19 -17.14 8.51
N ASP A 468 24.13 -17.53 9.40
CA ASP A 468 25.48 -17.95 9.01
C ASP A 468 25.44 -19.22 8.13
N LYS A 469 24.65 -20.20 8.51
CA LYS A 469 24.46 -21.43 7.73
C LYS A 469 23.84 -21.15 6.37
N CYS A 470 22.83 -20.27 6.28
CA CYS A 470 22.23 -19.85 5.00
C CYS A 470 23.25 -19.17 4.09
N LYS A 471 24.06 -18.28 4.65
CA LYS A 471 25.13 -17.58 3.95
C LYS A 471 26.13 -18.54 3.30
N ASN A 472 26.40 -19.67 3.95
CA ASN A 472 27.33 -20.70 3.47
C ASN A 472 26.65 -21.81 2.64
N SER A 473 25.35 -21.78 2.46
CA SER A 473 24.57 -22.74 1.67
C SER A 473 24.65 -22.48 0.17
N ALA A 474 24.16 -23.44 -0.63
CA ALA A 474 24.01 -23.29 -2.07
C ALA A 474 22.96 -22.18 -2.41
N ALA A 475 23.04 -21.64 -3.62
CA ALA A 475 22.10 -20.61 -4.07
C ALA A 475 20.65 -21.10 -3.95
N GLY A 476 19.78 -20.27 -3.35
CA GLY A 476 18.37 -20.58 -3.13
C GLY A 476 18.06 -21.55 -2.00
N VAL A 477 19.07 -22.11 -1.32
CA VAL A 477 18.85 -23.01 -0.17
C VAL A 477 18.78 -22.19 1.11
N GLY A 478 17.72 -22.41 1.90
CA GLY A 478 17.45 -21.72 3.14
C GLY A 478 16.71 -22.56 4.18
N TYR A 479 16.39 -21.91 5.29
CA TYR A 479 15.69 -22.53 6.42
C TYR A 479 14.18 -22.32 6.31
N ASP A 480 13.44 -23.41 6.17
CA ASP A 480 11.98 -23.45 6.29
C ASP A 480 11.60 -23.45 7.78
N ALA A 481 11.29 -22.27 8.30
CA ALA A 481 10.94 -22.08 9.71
C ALA A 481 9.61 -22.72 10.12
N ASN A 482 8.75 -23.07 9.17
CA ASN A 482 7.50 -23.75 9.45
C ASN A 482 7.72 -25.22 9.80
N ASN A 483 8.56 -25.89 8.99
CA ASN A 483 8.80 -27.34 9.07
C ASN A 483 10.14 -27.71 9.71
N ASP A 484 10.93 -26.73 10.14
CA ASP A 484 12.27 -26.90 10.72
C ASP A 484 13.20 -27.73 9.81
N LYS A 485 13.34 -27.30 8.55
CA LYS A 485 14.12 -28.01 7.53
C LYS A 485 14.91 -27.06 6.64
N TRP A 486 16.03 -27.57 6.11
CA TRP A 486 16.79 -26.89 5.06
C TRP A 486 16.32 -27.38 3.70
N VAL A 487 15.84 -26.46 2.87
CA VAL A 487 15.23 -26.77 1.57
C VAL A 487 15.71 -25.79 0.50
N ASN A 488 15.54 -26.15 -0.78
CA ASN A 488 15.53 -25.18 -1.85
C ASN A 488 14.22 -24.37 -1.74
N MET A 489 14.34 -23.09 -1.44
CA MET A 489 13.19 -22.25 -1.12
C MET A 489 12.20 -22.15 -2.28
N VAL A 490 12.71 -22.01 -3.52
CA VAL A 490 11.86 -21.90 -4.72
C VAL A 490 11.12 -23.21 -4.98
N GLU A 491 11.81 -24.36 -4.88
CA GLU A 491 11.16 -25.67 -5.06
C GLU A 491 10.16 -26.01 -3.95
N ALA A 492 10.40 -25.50 -2.74
CA ALA A 492 9.48 -25.63 -1.61
C ALA A 492 8.30 -24.64 -1.66
N GLY A 493 8.25 -23.76 -2.67
CA GLY A 493 7.24 -22.72 -2.82
C GLY A 493 7.42 -21.53 -1.85
N ILE A 494 8.53 -21.44 -1.12
CA ILE A 494 8.81 -20.31 -0.20
C ILE A 494 9.51 -19.21 -0.99
N ILE A 495 8.72 -18.30 -1.54
CA ILE A 495 9.17 -17.27 -2.46
C ILE A 495 8.64 -15.89 -2.07
N ASP A 496 9.44 -14.85 -2.30
CA ASP A 496 9.06 -13.45 -2.06
C ASP A 496 9.07 -12.67 -3.39
N PRO A 497 8.15 -11.73 -3.61
CA PRO A 497 8.22 -10.84 -4.77
C PRO A 497 9.46 -9.93 -4.70
N VAL A 498 10.15 -9.77 -5.83
CA VAL A 498 11.31 -8.86 -5.95
C VAL A 498 10.93 -7.44 -5.56
N LYS A 499 9.81 -6.94 -6.07
CA LYS A 499 9.31 -5.58 -5.81
C LYS A 499 9.11 -5.34 -4.32
N VAL A 500 8.55 -6.30 -3.58
CA VAL A 500 8.35 -6.22 -2.14
C VAL A 500 9.69 -6.10 -1.41
N THR A 501 10.60 -7.04 -1.65
CA THR A 501 11.88 -7.13 -0.94
C THR A 501 12.78 -5.91 -1.21
N ARG A 502 12.90 -5.47 -2.48
CA ARG A 502 13.71 -4.29 -2.79
C ARG A 502 13.12 -2.99 -2.26
N SER A 503 11.79 -2.82 -2.33
CA SER A 503 11.12 -1.62 -1.82
C SER A 503 11.26 -1.53 -0.29
N ALA A 504 11.12 -2.66 0.41
CA ALA A 504 11.36 -2.73 1.85
C ALA A 504 12.78 -2.25 2.21
N LEU A 505 13.81 -2.72 1.50
CA LEU A 505 15.19 -2.30 1.73
C LEU A 505 15.41 -0.82 1.42
N GLN A 506 14.90 -0.32 0.28
CA GLN A 506 15.08 1.07 -0.13
C GLN A 506 14.40 2.05 0.85
N ASN A 507 13.17 1.77 1.25
CA ASN A 507 12.44 2.62 2.19
C ASN A 507 13.07 2.59 3.59
N ALA A 508 13.48 1.41 4.06
CA ALA A 508 14.18 1.23 5.32
C ALA A 508 15.48 2.04 5.38
N ALA A 509 16.31 1.91 4.36
CA ALA A 509 17.61 2.60 4.30
C ALA A 509 17.45 4.12 4.18
N SER A 510 16.47 4.61 3.42
CA SER A 510 16.17 6.03 3.29
C SER A 510 15.89 6.67 4.65
N ILE A 511 14.98 6.10 5.43
CA ILE A 511 14.62 6.65 6.75
C ILE A 511 15.74 6.45 7.77
N ALA A 512 16.40 5.28 7.80
CA ALA A 512 17.54 5.06 8.68
C ALA A 512 18.66 6.07 8.43
N ALA A 513 18.98 6.38 7.17
CA ALA A 513 19.98 7.38 6.82
C ALA A 513 19.59 8.79 7.29
N LEU A 514 18.29 9.16 7.25
CA LEU A 514 17.80 10.43 7.79
C LEU A 514 17.97 10.50 9.32
N ILE A 515 17.63 9.43 10.04
CA ILE A 515 17.79 9.35 11.49
C ILE A 515 19.26 9.50 11.89
N LEU A 516 20.16 8.80 11.19
CA LEU A 516 21.60 8.86 11.45
C LEU A 516 22.21 10.25 11.20
N THR A 517 21.67 11.01 10.24
CA THR A 517 22.14 12.35 9.90
C THR A 517 21.44 13.47 10.67
N SER A 518 20.44 13.15 11.50
CA SER A 518 19.73 14.14 12.30
C SER A 518 20.61 14.68 13.42
N GLU A 519 20.63 16.00 13.60
CA GLU A 519 21.42 16.69 14.64
C GLU A 519 20.55 17.41 15.67
N CYS A 520 19.32 17.78 15.30
CA CYS A 520 18.37 18.44 16.17
C CYS A 520 16.98 17.90 15.95
N ALA A 521 16.24 17.70 17.04
CA ALA A 521 14.83 17.38 17.04
C ALA A 521 14.06 18.53 17.75
N ILE A 522 12.94 18.95 17.17
CA ILE A 522 12.11 20.06 17.64
C ILE A 522 10.69 19.57 17.83
N ALA A 523 10.19 19.59 19.07
CA ALA A 523 8.84 19.15 19.41
C ALA A 523 8.01 20.29 20.02
N ASP A 524 6.69 20.16 19.95
CA ASP A 524 5.78 21.03 20.70
C ASP A 524 5.84 20.69 22.18
N ILE A 525 5.81 21.73 23.05
CA ILE A 525 5.61 21.50 24.47
C ILE A 525 4.14 21.12 24.66
N PRO A 526 3.84 19.95 25.28
CA PRO A 526 2.46 19.58 25.57
C PRO A 526 1.73 20.69 26.33
N ALA A 527 0.57 21.10 25.85
CA ALA A 527 -0.26 22.04 26.61
C ALA A 527 -0.71 21.35 27.91
N PRO A 528 -0.66 22.03 29.07
CA PRO A 528 -1.23 21.47 30.28
C PRO A 528 -2.70 21.15 30.05
N GLU A 529 -3.13 19.96 30.44
CA GLU A 529 -4.54 19.60 30.37
C GLU A 529 -5.39 20.69 31.01
N PRO A 530 -6.47 21.18 30.36
CA PRO A 530 -7.37 22.13 30.98
C PRO A 530 -7.88 21.49 32.28
N ALA A 531 -7.65 22.18 33.43
CA ALA A 531 -8.14 21.71 34.71
C ALA A 531 -9.63 21.40 34.58
N ALA A 532 -10.02 20.20 34.98
CA ALA A 532 -11.44 19.79 34.95
C ALA A 532 -12.25 20.89 35.66
N PRO A 533 -13.38 21.33 35.08
CA PRO A 533 -14.18 22.39 35.70
C PRO A 533 -14.50 21.97 37.13
N ALA A 534 -14.10 22.79 38.09
CA ALA A 534 -14.39 22.57 39.48
C ALA A 534 -15.91 22.42 39.62
N ASN A 535 -16.37 21.25 40.05
CA ASN A 535 -17.79 21.02 40.33
C ASN A 535 -18.24 22.15 41.24
N PRO A 536 -19.23 22.98 40.88
CA PRO A 536 -19.79 23.95 41.78
C PRO A 536 -20.42 23.16 42.94
N GLY A 537 -19.75 23.20 44.09
CA GLY A 537 -20.14 22.47 45.25
C GLY A 537 -21.61 22.70 45.55
N MET A 538 -22.32 21.64 45.88
CA MET A 538 -23.58 21.67 46.61
C MET A 538 -23.34 22.46 47.89
N GLY A 539 -23.53 23.79 47.80
CA GLY A 539 -23.63 24.66 48.96
C GLY A 539 -24.95 24.35 49.69
N GLY A 540 -24.85 23.88 50.90
CA GLY A 540 -25.88 23.34 51.73
C GLY A 540 -27.11 24.20 51.88
N MET A 541 -28.23 23.56 51.86
CA MET A 541 -29.41 23.96 52.59
C MET A 541 -29.26 23.50 54.05
N MET A 542 -29.12 24.45 54.92
CA MET A 542 -29.65 24.38 56.27
C MET A 542 -30.76 25.42 56.37
#